data_d893de242350039d99875c54ccb3eba3
#
_entry.id   d893de242350039d99875c54ccb3eba3
#
_cell.length_a   1.000
_cell.length_b   1.000
_cell.length_c   1.000
_cell.angle_alpha   90.00
_cell.angle_beta   90.00
_cell.angle_gamma   90.00
#
_symmetry.space_group_name_H-M   'P 1'
#
loop_
_entity.id
_entity.type
_entity.pdbx_description
1 polymer ?
#
loop_
_entity_poly.entity_id
_entity_poly.type
_entity_poly.pdbx_seq_one_letter_code
_entity_poly.pdbx_strand_id
1 'polypeptide(L)'
;YRSGRFSSLSPGDFLSRPSGPDQVRFKDWRLIKAEALVIGHVKQVDDRYEVSFRLYDVYKQKELAGYIFTVGSGSRAIRQVGHRISDYIYEALTGVPGVFDTRIAYVTAEGSGINKLFQLKVADSDGYGDQTILETPSPILSPAWAPDGERLAYVTFGNDNSGATIWLQNLKTIKRQKLLEERVSSPAWSPDGRRLAVTLYRDGNSDIYVFEFSSRRLRRLTKH
;
A
#
# COMPACT_ATOMS: atom_id res chain seq x y z
N TYR A 1 -4.66 -4.60 15.63
CA TYR A 1 -6.01 -4.02 15.45
C TYR A 1 -6.45 -4.00 13.99
N ARG A 2 -5.64 -3.52 13.04
CA ARG A 2 -6.09 -3.24 11.66
C ARG A 2 -6.35 -4.49 10.81
N SER A 3 -5.67 -5.59 11.08
CA SER A 3 -5.90 -6.85 10.34
C SER A 3 -7.24 -7.51 10.69
N GLY A 4 -7.85 -7.18 11.83
CA GLY A 4 -9.03 -7.87 12.38
C GLY A 4 -8.79 -9.34 12.76
N ARG A 5 -7.53 -9.83 12.62
CA ARG A 5 -7.17 -11.23 12.87
C ARG A 5 -6.63 -11.47 14.28
N PHE A 6 -6.17 -10.41 14.95
CA PHE A 6 -5.55 -10.51 16.28
C PHE A 6 -6.31 -9.69 17.30
N SER A 7 -6.48 -10.24 18.48
CA SER A 7 -6.97 -9.53 19.66
C SER A 7 -5.79 -9.15 20.53
N SER A 8 -5.50 -7.87 20.65
CA SER A 8 -4.42 -7.36 21.50
C SER A 8 -4.87 -7.29 22.94
N LEU A 9 -4.07 -7.82 23.85
CA LEU A 9 -4.27 -7.63 25.29
C LEU A 9 -3.98 -6.18 25.67
N SER A 10 -4.69 -5.67 26.67
CA SER A 10 -4.43 -4.34 27.20
C SER A 10 -3.08 -4.31 27.92
N PRO A 11 -2.24 -3.27 27.74
CA PRO A 11 -1.00 -3.13 28.50
C PRO A 11 -1.19 -3.11 30.03
N GLY A 12 -2.39 -2.79 30.51
CA GLY A 12 -2.75 -2.85 31.92
C GLY A 12 -2.83 -4.27 32.48
N ASP A 13 -3.05 -5.25 31.61
CA ASP A 13 -3.20 -6.66 31.99
C ASP A 13 -1.85 -7.41 32.02
N PHE A 14 -0.74 -6.74 31.63
CA PHE A 14 0.56 -7.37 31.53
C PHE A 14 1.14 -7.63 32.93
N LEU A 15 1.43 -8.89 33.24
CA LEU A 15 2.05 -9.32 34.49
C LEU A 15 3.58 -9.02 34.53
N SER A 16 4.21 -8.86 33.36
CA SER A 16 5.61 -8.48 33.23
C SER A 16 5.82 -7.64 31.96
N ARG A 17 6.92 -6.88 31.95
CA ARG A 17 7.29 -6.03 30.80
C ARG A 17 8.75 -6.28 30.44
N PRO A 18 9.05 -7.40 29.75
CA PRO A 18 10.42 -7.72 29.38
C PRO A 18 10.97 -6.69 28.40
N SER A 19 12.17 -6.20 28.66
CA SER A 19 12.91 -5.32 27.75
C SER A 19 13.91 -6.08 26.88
N GLY A 20 14.06 -7.39 27.10
CA GLY A 20 14.94 -8.25 26.32
C GLY A 20 14.54 -9.74 26.40
N PRO A 21 15.13 -10.57 25.53
CA PRO A 21 14.82 -12.01 25.45
C PRO A 21 14.98 -12.75 26.78
N ASP A 22 16.04 -12.44 27.52
CA ASP A 22 16.40 -13.12 28.77
C ASP A 22 15.43 -12.85 29.93
N GLN A 23 14.58 -11.83 29.77
CA GLN A 23 13.58 -11.45 30.77
C GLN A 23 12.20 -12.03 30.50
N VAL A 24 12.03 -12.80 29.40
CA VAL A 24 10.74 -13.38 29.03
C VAL A 24 10.36 -14.51 29.95
N ARG A 25 9.33 -14.33 30.72
CA ARG A 25 8.71 -15.37 31.53
C ARG A 25 7.45 -15.87 30.86
N PHE A 26 7.55 -16.88 30.02
CA PHE A 26 6.40 -17.42 29.27
C PHE A 26 5.21 -17.84 30.14
N LYS A 27 5.49 -18.24 31.40
CA LYS A 27 4.45 -18.59 32.37
C LYS A 27 3.49 -17.42 32.63
N ASP A 28 4.00 -16.22 32.78
CA ASP A 28 3.21 -15.01 33.05
C ASP A 28 2.25 -14.72 31.88
N TRP A 29 2.75 -14.84 30.67
CA TRP A 29 1.97 -14.62 29.45
C TRP A 29 0.90 -15.69 29.22
N ARG A 30 1.18 -16.95 29.57
CA ARG A 30 0.19 -18.03 29.54
C ARG A 30 -0.95 -17.82 30.53
N LEU A 31 -0.68 -17.27 31.73
CA LEU A 31 -1.71 -16.97 32.72
C LEU A 31 -2.77 -15.99 32.20
N ILE A 32 -2.37 -15.02 31.37
CA ILE A 32 -3.27 -14.07 30.73
C ILE A 32 -3.72 -14.52 29.34
N LYS A 33 -3.49 -15.79 28.97
CA LYS A 33 -3.91 -16.44 27.73
C LYS A 33 -3.34 -15.77 26.47
N ALA A 34 -2.15 -15.17 26.55
CA ALA A 34 -1.45 -14.69 25.37
C ALA A 34 -0.93 -15.88 24.54
N GLU A 35 -1.22 -15.92 23.25
CA GLU A 35 -0.73 -16.93 22.32
C GLU A 35 0.62 -16.51 21.72
N ALA A 36 0.76 -15.23 21.44
CA ALA A 36 1.97 -14.64 20.89
C ALA A 36 2.43 -13.43 21.72
N LEU A 37 3.75 -13.27 21.80
CA LEU A 37 4.39 -12.13 22.47
C LEU A 37 5.35 -11.45 21.50
N VAL A 38 5.20 -10.14 21.35
CA VAL A 38 6.14 -9.29 20.61
C VAL A 38 6.90 -8.43 21.59
N ILE A 39 8.23 -8.47 21.53
CA ILE A 39 9.12 -7.56 22.25
C ILE A 39 9.78 -6.66 21.22
N GLY A 40 9.66 -5.35 21.40
CA GLY A 40 10.31 -4.36 20.57
C GLY A 40 11.29 -3.52 21.35
N HIS A 41 12.38 -3.12 20.71
CA HIS A 41 13.35 -2.19 21.26
C HIS A 41 13.75 -1.15 20.22
N VAL A 42 13.83 0.11 20.64
CA VAL A 42 14.29 1.22 19.81
C VAL A 42 15.47 1.88 20.51
N LYS A 43 16.62 1.92 19.85
CA LYS A 43 17.83 2.54 20.36
C LYS A 43 18.32 3.57 19.37
N GLN A 44 18.67 4.75 19.86
CA GLN A 44 19.37 5.74 19.06
C GLN A 44 20.87 5.40 19.02
N VAL A 45 21.43 5.38 17.83
CA VAL A 45 22.85 5.16 17.56
C VAL A 45 23.31 6.25 16.60
N ASP A 46 24.04 7.21 17.10
CA ASP A 46 24.44 8.44 16.40
C ASP A 46 23.22 9.19 15.82
N ASP A 47 23.19 9.39 14.51
CA ASP A 47 22.11 10.05 13.77
C ASP A 47 21.03 9.09 13.26
N ARG A 48 21.07 7.81 13.67
CA ARG A 48 20.17 6.74 13.23
C ARG A 48 19.44 6.10 14.40
N TYR A 49 18.43 5.31 14.06
CA TYR A 49 17.75 4.43 15.01
C TYR A 49 17.97 2.97 14.63
N GLU A 50 18.30 2.17 15.62
CA GLU A 50 18.22 0.73 15.55
C GLU A 50 16.88 0.30 16.16
N VAL A 51 16.04 -0.33 15.36
CA VAL A 51 14.72 -0.85 15.73
C VAL A 51 14.79 -2.35 15.64
N SER A 52 14.60 -3.05 16.75
CA SER A 52 14.57 -4.50 16.78
C SER A 52 13.24 -5.02 17.31
N PHE A 53 12.86 -6.20 16.88
CA PHE A 53 11.75 -6.94 17.46
C PHE A 53 12.06 -8.43 17.51
N ARG A 54 11.35 -9.13 18.42
CA ARG A 54 11.27 -10.59 18.48
C ARG A 54 9.83 -10.99 18.72
N LEU A 55 9.39 -12.00 18.00
CA LEU A 55 8.07 -12.60 18.11
C LEU A 55 8.22 -14.02 18.68
N TYR A 56 7.45 -14.34 19.70
CA TYR A 56 7.45 -15.65 20.33
C TYR A 56 6.06 -16.30 20.28
N ASP A 57 6.04 -17.62 20.06
CA ASP A 57 4.92 -18.48 20.41
C ASP A 57 5.02 -18.74 21.93
N VAL A 58 4.03 -18.29 22.68
CA VAL A 58 4.05 -18.34 24.16
C VAL A 58 3.89 -19.76 24.67
N TYR A 59 3.09 -20.58 24.00
CA TYR A 59 2.83 -21.96 24.41
C TYR A 59 4.00 -22.88 24.07
N LYS A 60 4.57 -22.74 22.88
CA LYS A 60 5.75 -23.51 22.46
C LYS A 60 7.06 -22.95 23.01
N GLN A 61 7.05 -21.75 23.60
CA GLN A 61 8.23 -21.04 24.12
C GLN A 61 9.33 -20.87 23.08
N LYS A 62 8.93 -20.63 21.82
CA LYS A 62 9.82 -20.60 20.67
C LYS A 62 9.77 -19.23 20.02
N GLU A 63 10.92 -18.71 19.61
CA GLU A 63 11.00 -17.55 18.74
C GLU A 63 10.52 -17.93 17.32
N LEU A 64 9.57 -17.18 16.80
CA LEU A 64 9.02 -17.34 15.46
C LEU A 64 9.69 -16.44 14.45
N ALA A 65 10.04 -15.21 14.85
CA ALA A 65 10.71 -14.23 14.00
C ALA A 65 11.45 -13.20 14.87
N GLY A 66 12.54 -12.66 14.33
CA GLY A 66 13.27 -11.56 14.98
C GLY A 66 14.19 -10.88 13.97
N TYR A 67 14.15 -9.54 13.93
CA TYR A 67 14.95 -8.74 13.01
C TYR A 67 15.43 -7.45 13.70
N ILE A 68 16.50 -6.89 13.13
CA ILE A 68 17.06 -5.59 13.51
C ILE A 68 17.11 -4.74 12.24
N PHE A 69 16.61 -3.50 12.34
CA PHE A 69 16.60 -2.52 11.28
C PHE A 69 17.37 -1.29 11.69
N THR A 70 18.28 -0.80 10.86
CA THR A 70 18.93 0.48 11.03
C THR A 70 18.28 1.50 10.08
N VAL A 71 17.73 2.57 10.63
CA VAL A 71 16.98 3.59 9.88
C VAL A 71 17.43 5.00 10.26
N GLY A 72 17.22 5.94 9.34
CA GLY A 72 17.45 7.36 9.63
C GLY A 72 16.48 7.91 10.68
N SER A 73 16.78 9.07 11.22
CA SER A 73 16.03 9.73 12.31
C SER A 73 14.68 10.32 11.90
N GLY A 74 14.28 10.23 10.62
CA GLY A 74 13.00 10.74 10.14
C GLY A 74 11.81 9.91 10.64
N SER A 75 10.76 10.58 11.10
CA SER A 75 9.52 9.93 11.57
C SER A 75 8.91 8.96 10.54
N ARG A 76 9.00 9.29 9.24
CA ARG A 76 8.54 8.43 8.15
C ARG A 76 9.31 7.11 8.07
N ALA A 77 10.64 7.15 8.24
CA ALA A 77 11.48 5.95 8.21
C ALA A 77 11.15 5.00 9.36
N ILE A 78 10.92 5.53 10.56
CA ILE A 78 10.53 4.75 11.74
C ILE A 78 9.15 4.11 11.53
N ARG A 79 8.18 4.86 10.99
CA ARG A 79 6.85 4.31 10.66
C ARG A 79 6.93 3.16 9.66
N GLN A 80 7.71 3.33 8.60
CA GLN A 80 7.88 2.30 7.58
C GLN A 80 8.47 1.01 8.18
N VAL A 81 9.42 1.13 9.10
CA VAL A 81 9.90 -0.04 9.85
C VAL A 81 8.79 -0.67 10.68
N GLY A 82 7.94 0.12 11.34
CA GLY A 82 6.78 -0.39 12.07
C GLY A 82 5.83 -1.19 11.17
N HIS A 83 5.57 -0.72 9.94
CA HIS A 83 4.77 -1.46 8.96
C HIS A 83 5.45 -2.77 8.52
N ARG A 84 6.75 -2.75 8.23
CA ARG A 84 7.51 -3.97 7.88
C ARG A 84 7.54 -4.99 9.02
N ILE A 85 7.70 -4.54 10.26
CA ILE A 85 7.60 -5.41 11.44
C ILE A 85 6.19 -6.04 11.50
N SER A 86 5.15 -5.26 11.23
CA SER A 86 3.78 -5.77 11.20
C SER A 86 3.58 -6.84 10.10
N ASP A 87 4.21 -6.66 8.93
CA ASP A 87 4.20 -7.65 7.86
C ASP A 87 4.87 -8.97 8.30
N TYR A 88 6.06 -8.90 8.89
CA TYR A 88 6.76 -10.09 9.41
C TYR A 88 5.97 -10.82 10.50
N ILE A 89 5.37 -10.07 11.43
CA ILE A 89 4.55 -10.65 12.49
C ILE A 89 3.31 -11.32 11.89
N TYR A 90 2.65 -10.65 10.95
CA TYR A 90 1.46 -11.19 10.30
C TYR A 90 1.76 -12.47 9.54
N GLU A 91 2.83 -12.48 8.75
CA GLU A 91 3.25 -13.64 7.97
C GLU A 91 3.66 -14.81 8.89
N ALA A 92 4.44 -14.56 9.94
CA ALA A 92 4.88 -15.58 10.88
C ALA A 92 3.71 -16.25 11.64
N LEU A 93 2.63 -15.49 11.91
CA LEU A 93 1.46 -16.00 12.64
C LEU A 93 0.38 -16.61 11.74
N THR A 94 0.30 -16.19 10.48
CA THR A 94 -0.81 -16.59 9.57
C THR A 94 -0.35 -17.43 8.39
N GLY A 95 0.94 -17.41 8.06
CA GLY A 95 1.48 -18.02 6.83
C GLY A 95 1.17 -17.22 5.56
N VAL A 96 0.58 -16.02 5.67
CA VAL A 96 0.22 -15.16 4.55
C VAL A 96 1.05 -13.88 4.62
N PRO A 97 1.68 -13.41 3.52
CA PRO A 97 2.42 -12.15 3.51
C PRO A 97 1.56 -10.97 3.98
N GLY A 98 2.14 -10.09 4.81
CA GLY A 98 1.51 -8.87 5.24
C GLY A 98 1.42 -7.82 4.11
N VAL A 99 0.56 -6.82 4.30
CA VAL A 99 0.37 -5.71 3.36
C VAL A 99 0.41 -4.34 4.06
N PHE A 100 1.03 -4.27 5.24
CA PHE A 100 1.07 -3.04 6.03
C PHE A 100 2.08 -2.03 5.47
N ASP A 101 3.22 -2.50 4.92
CA ASP A 101 4.21 -1.64 4.23
C ASP A 101 3.82 -1.44 2.76
N THR A 102 2.57 -1.05 2.53
CA THR A 102 2.05 -0.73 1.20
C THR A 102 1.45 0.67 1.17
N ARG A 103 1.12 1.16 -0.02
CA ARG A 103 0.44 2.44 -0.22
C ARG A 103 -0.90 2.26 -0.92
N ILE A 104 -1.81 3.14 -0.61
CA ILE A 104 -3.12 3.23 -1.27
C ILE A 104 -3.14 4.46 -2.19
N ALA A 105 -3.79 4.31 -3.35
CA ALA A 105 -4.18 5.41 -4.21
C ALA A 105 -5.71 5.51 -4.18
N TYR A 106 -6.23 6.70 -3.94
CA TYR A 106 -7.66 6.91 -3.83
C TYR A 106 -8.06 8.28 -4.38
N VAL A 107 -9.33 8.43 -4.66
CA VAL A 107 -9.89 9.68 -5.17
C VAL A 107 -10.86 10.25 -4.14
N THR A 108 -10.68 11.52 -3.83
CA THR A 108 -11.68 12.30 -3.08
C THR A 108 -12.39 13.27 -4.00
N ALA A 109 -13.60 13.66 -3.64
CA ALA A 109 -14.36 14.66 -4.34
C ALA A 109 -14.98 15.62 -3.31
N GLU A 110 -14.70 16.91 -3.48
CA GLU A 110 -15.18 17.97 -2.60
C GLU A 110 -16.02 18.99 -3.40
N GLY A 111 -16.93 19.67 -2.71
CA GLY A 111 -17.83 20.62 -3.35
C GLY A 111 -19.05 19.97 -4.00
N SER A 112 -19.86 20.78 -4.69
CA SER A 112 -21.09 20.34 -5.35
C SER A 112 -21.30 21.05 -6.70
N GLY A 113 -22.03 20.40 -7.60
CA GLY A 113 -22.33 20.95 -8.93
C GLY A 113 -21.07 21.24 -9.72
N ILE A 114 -21.02 22.43 -10.31
CA ILE A 114 -19.91 22.89 -11.18
C ILE A 114 -18.62 23.22 -10.40
N ASN A 115 -18.70 23.38 -9.08
CA ASN A 115 -17.56 23.64 -8.20
C ASN A 115 -16.98 22.37 -7.59
N LYS A 116 -17.32 21.20 -8.12
CA LYS A 116 -16.80 19.93 -7.65
C LYS A 116 -15.34 19.77 -8.06
N LEU A 117 -14.47 19.50 -7.09
CA LEU A 117 -13.06 19.21 -7.29
C LEU A 117 -12.78 17.75 -6.94
N PHE A 118 -12.02 17.10 -7.80
CA PHE A 118 -11.55 15.74 -7.61
C PHE A 118 -10.07 15.75 -7.32
N GLN A 119 -9.64 14.98 -6.33
CA GLN A 119 -8.24 14.85 -5.96
C GLN A 119 -7.82 13.40 -6.03
N LEU A 120 -6.76 13.10 -6.80
CA LEU A 120 -6.05 11.83 -6.72
C LEU A 120 -5.03 11.94 -5.59
N LYS A 121 -5.14 11.08 -4.61
CA LYS A 121 -4.28 11.05 -3.44
C LYS A 121 -3.56 9.72 -3.30
N VAL A 122 -2.40 9.76 -2.67
CA VAL A 122 -1.61 8.59 -2.26
C VAL A 122 -1.27 8.73 -0.79
N ALA A 123 -1.46 7.65 -0.03
CA ALA A 123 -1.10 7.58 1.38
C ALA A 123 -0.50 6.21 1.71
N ASP A 124 0.11 6.06 2.89
CA ASP A 124 0.43 4.75 3.45
C ASP A 124 -0.86 3.95 3.67
N SER A 125 -0.77 2.64 3.75
CA SER A 125 -1.94 1.74 3.91
C SER A 125 -2.84 2.09 5.09
N ASP A 126 -2.31 2.84 6.04
CA ASP A 126 -3.02 3.32 7.23
C ASP A 126 -3.59 4.74 7.10
N GLY A 127 -3.48 5.35 5.91
CA GLY A 127 -3.95 6.69 5.63
C GLY A 127 -2.99 7.81 6.05
N TYR A 128 -1.83 7.47 6.64
CA TYR A 128 -0.87 8.48 7.04
C TYR A 128 -0.09 9.05 5.85
N GLY A 129 0.28 10.34 5.97
CA GLY A 129 1.15 11.02 5.01
C GLY A 129 0.53 11.15 3.63
N ASP A 130 -0.78 11.39 3.57
CA ASP A 130 -1.50 11.58 2.32
C ASP A 130 -0.91 12.77 1.52
N GLN A 131 -0.79 12.56 0.23
CA GLN A 131 -0.29 13.53 -0.72
C GLN A 131 -1.25 13.64 -1.90
N THR A 132 -1.65 14.86 -2.24
CA THR A 132 -2.41 15.13 -3.45
C THR A 132 -1.47 15.10 -4.65
N ILE A 133 -1.73 14.16 -5.56
CA ILE A 133 -0.95 13.95 -6.78
C ILE A 133 -1.52 14.76 -7.94
N LEU A 134 -2.84 14.89 -7.98
CA LEU A 134 -3.57 15.64 -8.98
C LEU A 134 -4.83 16.25 -8.36
N GLU A 135 -5.13 17.48 -8.72
CA GLU A 135 -6.41 18.12 -8.45
C GLU A 135 -7.01 18.64 -9.77
N THR A 136 -8.30 18.42 -9.99
CA THR A 136 -8.97 18.77 -11.24
C THR A 136 -10.49 18.86 -11.04
N PRO A 137 -11.19 19.72 -11.79
CA PRO A 137 -12.66 19.72 -11.81
C PRO A 137 -13.26 18.50 -12.55
N SER A 138 -12.46 17.78 -13.33
CA SER A 138 -12.90 16.59 -14.08
C SER A 138 -12.80 15.35 -13.21
N PRO A 139 -13.77 14.42 -13.30
CA PRO A 139 -13.72 13.17 -12.57
C PRO A 139 -12.43 12.39 -12.80
N ILE A 140 -11.88 11.82 -11.74
CA ILE A 140 -10.74 10.91 -11.78
C ILE A 140 -11.26 9.51 -11.43
N LEU A 141 -11.00 8.53 -12.27
CA LEU A 141 -11.48 7.15 -12.07
C LEU A 141 -10.35 6.13 -12.18
N SER A 142 -10.58 4.98 -11.57
CA SER A 142 -9.81 3.75 -11.73
C SER A 142 -8.28 3.94 -11.56
N PRO A 143 -7.81 4.54 -10.46
CA PRO A 143 -6.38 4.56 -10.20
C PRO A 143 -5.84 3.13 -10.07
N ALA A 144 -4.76 2.82 -10.77
CA ALA A 144 -4.14 1.51 -10.79
C ALA A 144 -2.63 1.63 -10.60
N TRP A 145 -2.09 0.96 -9.57
CA TRP A 145 -0.67 0.90 -9.30
C TRP A 145 0.06 0.01 -10.30
N ALA A 146 1.16 0.51 -10.83
CA ALA A 146 2.14 -0.34 -11.48
C ALA A 146 2.86 -1.22 -10.44
N PRO A 147 3.33 -2.42 -10.82
CA PRO A 147 4.00 -3.33 -9.88
C PRO A 147 5.32 -2.80 -9.33
N ASP A 148 5.92 -1.77 -9.94
CA ASP A 148 7.10 -1.08 -9.40
C ASP A 148 6.79 -0.20 -8.17
N GLY A 149 5.50 0.05 -7.88
CA GLY A 149 5.09 0.93 -6.79
C GLY A 149 5.43 2.42 -6.99
N GLU A 150 5.87 2.82 -8.18
CA GLU A 150 6.32 4.17 -8.51
C GLU A 150 5.43 4.88 -9.52
N ARG A 151 4.68 4.11 -10.32
CA ARG A 151 3.80 4.63 -11.36
C ARG A 151 2.34 4.33 -11.06
N LEU A 152 1.48 5.29 -11.38
CA LEU A 152 0.02 5.15 -11.37
C LEU A 152 -0.52 5.35 -12.77
N ALA A 153 -1.47 4.51 -13.18
CA ALA A 153 -2.37 4.78 -14.28
C ALA A 153 -3.72 5.22 -13.73
N TYR A 154 -4.37 6.18 -14.35
CA TYR A 154 -5.72 6.62 -13.99
C TYR A 154 -6.42 7.25 -15.18
N VAL A 155 -7.73 7.40 -15.08
CA VAL A 155 -8.59 7.97 -16.12
C VAL A 155 -9.07 9.36 -15.69
N THR A 156 -9.06 10.32 -16.60
CA THR A 156 -9.79 11.59 -16.47
C THR A 156 -10.66 11.83 -17.69
N PHE A 157 -11.65 12.68 -17.56
CA PHE A 157 -12.51 13.10 -18.68
C PHE A 157 -12.12 14.49 -19.16
N GLY A 158 -12.19 14.73 -20.46
CA GLY A 158 -12.02 16.05 -21.03
C GLY A 158 -13.24 16.94 -20.74
N ASN A 159 -13.01 18.26 -20.67
CA ASN A 159 -14.08 19.24 -20.41
C ASN A 159 -15.01 19.45 -21.62
N ASP A 160 -14.63 18.95 -22.77
CA ASP A 160 -15.22 19.22 -24.10
C ASP A 160 -15.88 18.00 -24.75
N ASN A 161 -16.29 17.00 -23.99
CA ASN A 161 -16.74 15.70 -24.50
C ASN A 161 -15.69 14.94 -25.35
N SER A 162 -14.41 15.31 -25.29
CA SER A 162 -13.32 14.65 -26.03
C SER A 162 -13.10 13.19 -25.64
N GLY A 163 -13.90 12.67 -24.72
CA GLY A 163 -13.80 11.29 -24.23
C GLY A 163 -13.01 11.20 -22.94
N ALA A 164 -12.50 10.02 -22.68
CA ALA A 164 -11.69 9.73 -21.51
C ALA A 164 -10.20 9.63 -21.90
N THR A 165 -9.34 10.00 -20.99
CA THR A 165 -7.88 9.93 -21.17
C THR A 165 -7.26 9.08 -20.09
N ILE A 166 -6.45 8.08 -20.49
CA ILE A 166 -5.55 7.40 -19.56
C ILE A 166 -4.26 8.18 -19.43
N TRP A 167 -3.92 8.47 -18.20
CA TRP A 167 -2.67 9.10 -17.81
C TRP A 167 -1.78 8.13 -17.07
N LEU A 168 -0.48 8.30 -17.27
CA LEU A 168 0.57 7.70 -16.44
C LEU A 168 1.22 8.78 -15.61
N GLN A 169 1.26 8.59 -14.30
CA GLN A 169 1.92 9.46 -13.34
C GLN A 169 3.10 8.73 -12.73
N ASN A 170 4.29 9.29 -12.84
CA ASN A 170 5.45 8.84 -12.07
C ASN A 170 5.52 9.63 -10.76
N LEU A 171 5.49 8.94 -9.63
CA LEU A 171 5.44 9.56 -8.30
C LEU A 171 6.80 10.04 -7.80
N LYS A 172 7.92 9.50 -8.33
CA LYS A 172 9.26 9.97 -8.00
C LYS A 172 9.64 11.26 -8.75
N THR A 173 9.36 11.27 -10.04
CA THR A 173 9.75 12.39 -10.91
C THR A 173 8.66 13.44 -11.07
N ILE A 174 7.46 13.14 -10.54
CA ILE A 174 6.24 13.96 -10.67
C ILE A 174 5.85 14.19 -12.14
N LYS A 175 6.41 13.42 -13.07
CA LYS A 175 6.08 13.53 -14.49
C LYS A 175 4.77 12.83 -14.80
N ARG A 176 3.93 13.52 -15.56
CA ARG A 176 2.65 13.04 -16.07
C ARG A 176 2.71 12.89 -17.58
N GLN A 177 2.24 11.76 -18.10
CA GLN A 177 2.21 11.46 -19.53
C GLN A 177 0.84 10.98 -19.95
N LYS A 178 0.28 11.55 -21.01
CA LYS A 178 -0.91 11.04 -21.68
C LYS A 178 -0.54 9.74 -22.40
N LEU A 179 -1.29 8.67 -22.15
CA LEU A 179 -1.08 7.38 -22.80
C LEU A 179 -2.07 7.13 -23.93
N LEU A 180 -3.36 7.25 -23.65
CA LEU A 180 -4.46 7.04 -24.57
C LEU A 180 -5.52 8.11 -24.36
N GLU A 181 -6.12 8.60 -25.46
CA GLU A 181 -7.20 9.58 -25.44
C GLU A 181 -8.31 9.10 -26.38
N GLU A 182 -9.26 8.38 -25.83
CA GLU A 182 -10.40 7.78 -26.55
C GLU A 182 -11.50 7.50 -25.51
N ARG A 183 -12.54 6.74 -25.90
CA ARG A 183 -13.50 6.18 -24.94
C ARG A 183 -12.86 5.00 -24.21
N VAL A 184 -12.01 5.29 -23.24
CA VAL A 184 -11.15 4.33 -22.55
C VAL A 184 -11.44 4.31 -21.05
N SER A 185 -11.31 3.14 -20.42
CA SER A 185 -11.51 2.96 -18.98
C SER A 185 -10.69 1.78 -18.43
N SER A 186 -10.73 1.62 -17.10
CA SER A 186 -10.30 0.43 -16.37
C SER A 186 -8.87 -0.03 -16.68
N PRO A 187 -7.85 0.82 -16.51
CA PRO A 187 -6.47 0.43 -16.67
C PRO A 187 -6.07 -0.64 -15.66
N ALA A 188 -5.40 -1.69 -16.10
CA ALA A 188 -4.86 -2.75 -15.25
C ALA A 188 -3.46 -3.15 -15.73
N TRP A 189 -2.47 -3.08 -14.85
CA TRP A 189 -1.10 -3.42 -15.16
C TRP A 189 -0.85 -4.92 -15.21
N SER A 190 0.00 -5.35 -16.13
CA SER A 190 0.57 -6.70 -16.06
C SER A 190 1.56 -6.80 -14.89
N PRO A 191 1.74 -8.00 -14.28
CA PRO A 191 2.64 -8.18 -13.13
C PRO A 191 4.10 -7.79 -13.40
N ASP A 192 4.53 -7.82 -14.65
CA ASP A 192 5.88 -7.41 -15.08
C ASP A 192 6.00 -5.90 -15.38
N GLY A 193 4.88 -5.15 -15.29
CA GLY A 193 4.83 -3.70 -15.57
C GLY A 193 5.09 -3.30 -17.02
N ARG A 194 5.15 -4.26 -17.94
CA ARG A 194 5.44 -4.02 -19.37
C ARG A 194 4.21 -3.78 -20.22
N ARG A 195 3.04 -4.10 -19.72
CA ARG A 195 1.76 -3.99 -20.44
C ARG A 195 0.69 -3.37 -19.56
N LEU A 196 -0.27 -2.73 -20.21
CA LEU A 196 -1.47 -2.18 -19.57
C LEU A 196 -2.69 -2.69 -20.32
N ALA A 197 -3.55 -3.46 -19.66
CA ALA A 197 -4.86 -3.77 -20.16
C ALA A 197 -5.79 -2.58 -19.95
N VAL A 198 -6.65 -2.32 -20.92
CA VAL A 198 -7.63 -1.23 -20.89
C VAL A 198 -8.91 -1.67 -21.58
N THR A 199 -10.03 -1.09 -21.20
CA THR A 199 -11.28 -1.23 -21.94
C THR A 199 -11.42 -0.05 -22.89
N LEU A 200 -11.64 -0.33 -24.19
CA LEU A 200 -11.92 0.67 -25.21
C LEU A 200 -13.30 0.44 -25.79
N TYR A 201 -14.04 1.52 -25.95
CA TYR A 201 -15.31 1.52 -26.69
C TYR A 201 -15.04 1.95 -28.14
N ARG A 202 -15.14 1.00 -29.07
CA ARG A 202 -15.02 1.22 -30.51
C ARG A 202 -16.08 0.41 -31.26
N ASP A 203 -16.54 0.92 -32.38
CA ASP A 203 -17.48 0.24 -33.29
C ASP A 203 -18.77 -0.29 -32.60
N GLY A 204 -19.25 0.47 -31.58
CA GLY A 204 -20.45 0.11 -30.85
C GLY A 204 -20.25 -0.83 -29.66
N ASN A 205 -19.06 -1.37 -29.46
CA ASN A 205 -18.75 -2.35 -28.41
C ASN A 205 -17.59 -1.93 -27.50
N SER A 206 -17.64 -2.44 -26.25
CA SER A 206 -16.53 -2.33 -25.31
C SER A 206 -15.71 -3.61 -25.33
N ASP A 207 -14.45 -3.49 -25.68
CA ASP A 207 -13.52 -4.61 -25.75
C ASP A 207 -12.25 -4.36 -24.92
N ILE A 208 -11.60 -5.44 -24.54
CA ILE A 208 -10.32 -5.39 -23.84
C ILE A 208 -9.19 -5.27 -24.86
N TYR A 209 -8.35 -4.29 -24.64
CA TYR A 209 -7.11 -4.07 -25.37
C TYR A 209 -5.92 -4.14 -24.44
N VAL A 210 -4.76 -4.48 -24.97
CA VAL A 210 -3.48 -4.43 -24.26
C VAL A 210 -2.54 -3.48 -24.97
N PHE A 211 -2.08 -2.49 -24.22
CA PHE A 211 -1.02 -1.58 -24.63
C PHE A 211 0.33 -2.15 -24.18
N GLU A 212 1.27 -2.29 -25.10
CA GLU A 212 2.64 -2.74 -24.84
C GLU A 212 3.58 -1.54 -24.86
N PHE A 213 4.28 -1.30 -23.75
CA PHE A 213 5.12 -0.11 -23.58
C PHE A 213 6.36 -0.10 -24.47
N SER A 214 6.97 -1.26 -24.75
CA SER A 214 8.18 -1.39 -25.56
C SER A 214 7.94 -1.04 -27.03
N SER A 215 6.86 -1.54 -27.59
CA SER A 215 6.50 -1.34 -28.99
C SER A 215 5.53 -0.18 -29.21
N ARG A 216 4.95 0.36 -28.14
CA ARG A 216 3.85 1.36 -28.14
C ARG A 216 2.65 0.93 -28.97
N ARG A 217 2.42 -0.38 -29.06
CA ARG A 217 1.31 -0.97 -29.82
C ARG A 217 0.13 -1.29 -28.92
N LEU A 218 -1.07 -1.07 -29.45
CA LEU A 218 -2.34 -1.43 -28.84
C LEU A 218 -2.93 -2.63 -29.58
N ARG A 219 -3.18 -3.74 -28.89
CA ARG A 219 -3.72 -4.97 -29.45
C ARG A 219 -5.06 -5.32 -28.81
N ARG A 220 -6.09 -5.54 -29.63
CA ARG A 220 -7.40 -6.02 -29.17
C ARG A 220 -7.31 -7.48 -28.74
N LEU A 221 -7.86 -7.80 -27.57
CA LEU A 221 -7.91 -9.16 -27.03
C LEU A 221 -9.27 -9.81 -27.17
N THR A 222 -10.36 -9.05 -26.98
CA THR A 222 -11.73 -9.58 -27.09
C THR A 222 -12.40 -9.03 -28.33
N LYS A 223 -13.36 -9.80 -28.85
CA LYS A 223 -14.24 -9.41 -29.96
C LYS A 223 -15.64 -9.92 -29.61
N HIS A 224 -16.52 -9.04 -29.26
CA HIS A 224 -17.93 -9.33 -28.98
C HIS A 224 -18.83 -8.73 -30.03
#